data_b2284e7a684f15ba7db3981a4564b541
#
_entry.id   b2284e7a684f15ba7db3981a4564b541
#
_cell.length_a   1.000
_cell.length_b   1.000
_cell.length_c   1.000
_cell.angle_alpha   90.00
_cell.angle_beta   90.00
_cell.angle_gamma   90.00
#
_symmetry.space_group_name_H-M   'P 1'
#
loop_
_entity.id
_entity.type
_entity.pdbx_description
1 polymer ?
#
loop_
_entity_poly.entity_id
_entity_poly.type
_entity_poly.pdbx_seq_one_letter_code
_entity_poly.pdbx_strand_id
1 'polypeptide(L)'
;SRAYFVANHVGALFRLASLSKSIVSVAALMQVDEGLLELDAPVGNYLPELDRLRMKSGARPQRAPTVRDLMRHTSGLAYASEIPDAELRAAAAQADFAGQMPYVDVQTFLDALAAAPLAAQPGTAFRYGYSTDVLGMIVAKLDGLPLGLALKTRIFERLGMHDSGFE
;
A
#
# COMPACT_ATOMS: atom_id res chain seq x y z
N SER A 1 -19.46 24.73 4.92
CA SER A 1 -18.96 24.47 3.58
C SER A 1 -19.90 23.49 2.90
N ARG A 2 -20.62 23.92 1.88
CA ARG A 2 -21.46 23.07 1.06
C ARG A 2 -20.54 22.25 0.15
N ALA A 3 -20.49 20.93 0.34
CA ALA A 3 -19.93 20.05 -0.65
C ALA A 3 -20.83 20.11 -1.88
N TYR A 4 -20.35 20.64 -2.97
CA TYR A 4 -21.03 20.59 -4.25
C TYR A 4 -20.82 19.19 -4.83
N PHE A 5 -21.70 18.26 -4.49
CA PHE A 5 -21.84 17.04 -5.26
C PHE A 5 -22.63 17.39 -6.54
N VAL A 6 -21.92 17.49 -7.66
CA VAL A 6 -22.54 17.43 -8.97
C VAL A 6 -22.71 15.94 -9.29
N ALA A 7 -23.44 15.23 -8.47
CA ALA A 7 -23.94 13.91 -8.84
C ALA A 7 -25.20 14.14 -9.68
N ASN A 8 -25.06 14.11 -10.97
CA ASN A 8 -26.19 14.25 -11.88
C ASN A 8 -27.18 13.09 -11.80
N HIS A 9 -26.80 11.99 -11.08
CA HIS A 9 -27.66 10.82 -10.97
C HIS A 9 -27.48 10.16 -9.59
N VAL A 10 -28.59 9.84 -8.94
CA VAL A 10 -28.65 8.88 -7.84
C VAL A 10 -28.16 7.54 -8.40
N GLY A 11 -27.15 6.93 -7.77
CA GLY A 11 -26.53 5.67 -8.24
C GLY A 11 -25.28 5.83 -9.10
N ALA A 12 -24.70 7.04 -9.22
CA ALA A 12 -23.42 7.22 -9.90
C ALA A 12 -22.27 6.57 -9.11
N LEU A 13 -21.41 5.81 -9.81
CA LEU A 13 -20.18 5.25 -9.25
C LEU A 13 -19.04 6.26 -9.37
N PHE A 14 -18.23 6.36 -8.31
CA PHE A 14 -17.10 7.25 -8.25
C PHE A 14 -15.80 6.50 -8.02
N ARG A 15 -14.75 6.86 -8.74
CA ARG A 15 -13.40 6.38 -8.47
C ARG A 15 -12.89 7.01 -7.18
N LEU A 16 -12.64 6.18 -6.17
CA LEU A 16 -12.17 6.64 -4.85
C LEU A 16 -10.68 7.02 -4.86
N ALA A 17 -9.90 6.51 -5.80
CA ALA A 17 -8.45 6.71 -5.86
C ALA A 17 -7.82 6.48 -4.47
N SER A 18 -7.05 7.44 -3.95
CA SER A 18 -6.36 7.31 -2.66
C SER A 18 -7.27 7.23 -1.42
N LEU A 19 -8.57 7.50 -1.54
CA LEU A 19 -9.51 7.22 -0.43
C LEU A 19 -9.59 5.72 -0.12
N SER A 20 -9.30 4.86 -1.10
CA SER A 20 -9.20 3.40 -0.90
C SER A 20 -8.17 3.01 0.16
N LYS A 21 -7.15 3.83 0.38
CA LYS A 21 -6.11 3.58 1.40
C LYS A 21 -6.68 3.50 2.81
N SER A 22 -7.67 4.32 3.12
CA SER A 22 -8.36 4.26 4.42
C SER A 22 -9.09 2.93 4.62
N ILE A 23 -9.73 2.41 3.56
CA ILE A 23 -10.46 1.14 3.60
C ILE A 23 -9.48 -0.02 3.81
N VAL A 24 -8.37 -0.04 3.09
CA VAL A 24 -7.30 -1.03 3.28
C VAL A 24 -6.74 -0.99 4.70
N SER A 25 -6.52 0.22 5.24
CA SER A 25 -6.04 0.38 6.61
C SER A 25 -7.02 -0.15 7.65
N VAL A 26 -8.33 0.04 7.44
CA VAL A 26 -9.37 -0.56 8.31
C VAL A 26 -9.31 -2.08 8.25
N ALA A 27 -9.22 -2.68 7.06
CA ALA A 27 -9.11 -4.14 6.91
C ALA A 27 -7.86 -4.69 7.62
N ALA A 28 -6.72 -3.99 7.50
CA ALA A 28 -5.51 -4.37 8.22
C ALA A 28 -5.68 -4.30 9.75
N LEU A 29 -6.34 -3.25 10.28
CA LEU A 29 -6.63 -3.14 11.71
C LEU A 29 -7.59 -4.23 12.20
N MET A 30 -8.56 -4.65 11.39
CA MET A 30 -9.40 -5.80 11.71
C MET A 30 -8.56 -7.08 11.85
N GLN A 31 -7.56 -7.30 10.98
CA GLN A 31 -6.65 -8.44 11.09
C GLN A 31 -5.72 -8.32 12.32
N VAL A 32 -5.39 -7.09 12.75
CA VAL A 32 -4.68 -6.89 14.03
C VAL A 32 -5.56 -7.29 15.21
N ASP A 33 -6.82 -6.89 15.23
CA ASP A 33 -7.76 -7.26 16.30
C ASP A 33 -8.02 -8.78 16.34
N GLU A 34 -7.94 -9.44 15.18
CA GLU A 34 -8.03 -10.90 15.05
C GLU A 34 -6.74 -11.64 15.42
N GLY A 35 -5.65 -10.93 15.69
CA GLY A 35 -4.33 -11.51 16.00
C GLY A 35 -3.60 -12.11 14.79
N LEU A 36 -4.06 -11.82 13.57
CA LEU A 36 -3.46 -12.30 12.32
C LEU A 36 -2.32 -11.40 11.82
N LEU A 37 -2.33 -10.13 12.19
CA LEU A 37 -1.39 -9.11 11.77
C LEU A 37 -0.81 -8.38 12.98
N GLU A 38 0.52 -8.26 13.05
CA GLU A 38 1.21 -7.53 14.11
C GLU A 38 1.75 -6.20 13.57
N LEU A 39 1.39 -5.08 14.23
CA LEU A 39 1.78 -3.75 13.77
C LEU A 39 3.30 -3.53 13.75
N ASP A 40 4.02 -4.09 14.70
CA ASP A 40 5.47 -3.88 14.84
C ASP A 40 6.30 -5.01 14.20
N ALA A 41 5.64 -5.98 13.57
CA ALA A 41 6.32 -7.01 12.81
C ALA A 41 6.96 -6.44 11.53
N PRO A 42 8.18 -6.90 11.17
CA PRO A 42 8.78 -6.61 9.86
C PRO A 42 7.86 -7.04 8.72
N VAL A 43 7.76 -6.21 7.67
CA VAL A 43 6.92 -6.53 6.49
C VAL A 43 7.38 -7.80 5.79
N GLY A 44 8.67 -8.15 5.87
CA GLY A 44 9.23 -9.38 5.32
C GLY A 44 8.65 -10.66 5.93
N ASN A 45 8.11 -10.61 7.15
CA ASN A 45 7.41 -11.76 7.75
C ASN A 45 6.17 -12.16 6.94
N TYR A 46 5.55 -11.20 6.26
CA TYR A 46 4.35 -11.41 5.43
C TYR A 46 4.70 -11.51 3.95
N LEU A 47 5.65 -10.70 3.49
CA LEU A 47 6.11 -10.59 2.09
C LEU A 47 7.64 -10.70 2.04
N PRO A 48 8.21 -11.92 1.97
CA PRO A 48 9.65 -12.17 2.05
C PRO A 48 10.48 -11.45 0.97
N GLU A 49 9.87 -11.11 -0.15
CA GLU A 49 10.49 -10.32 -1.21
C GLU A 49 11.05 -8.99 -0.69
N LEU A 50 10.39 -8.40 0.30
CA LEU A 50 10.75 -7.10 0.88
C LEU A 50 11.91 -7.17 1.89
N ASP A 51 12.42 -8.33 2.23
CA ASP A 51 13.67 -8.47 2.98
C ASP A 51 14.90 -8.02 2.16
N ARG A 52 14.74 -7.90 0.84
CA ARG A 52 15.79 -7.44 -0.08
C ARG A 52 15.93 -5.93 -0.18
N LEU A 53 15.03 -5.16 0.45
CA LEU A 53 15.05 -3.68 0.41
C LEU A 53 16.42 -3.11 0.81
N ARG A 54 16.85 -2.06 0.09
CA ARG A 54 18.15 -1.40 0.28
C ARG A 54 17.97 0.12 0.26
N MET A 55 18.93 0.79 0.87
CA MET A 55 19.10 2.23 0.72
C MET A 55 19.78 2.56 -0.62
N LYS A 56 19.77 3.82 -1.06
CA LYS A 56 20.48 4.29 -2.27
C LYS A 56 21.94 3.87 -2.31
N SER A 57 22.61 3.77 -1.16
CA SER A 57 23.99 3.30 -1.04
C SER A 57 24.18 1.80 -1.29
N GLY A 58 23.12 1.03 -1.49
CA GLY A 58 23.13 -0.43 -1.53
C GLY A 58 23.16 -1.09 -0.15
N ALA A 59 23.35 -0.34 0.92
CA ALA A 59 23.33 -0.86 2.28
C ALA A 59 21.93 -1.29 2.70
N ARG A 60 21.83 -2.21 3.67
CA ARG A 60 20.57 -2.51 4.35
C ARG A 60 20.10 -1.28 5.13
N PRO A 61 18.76 -1.05 5.25
CA PRO A 61 18.26 -0.06 6.19
C PRO A 61 18.67 -0.44 7.63
N GLN A 62 18.69 0.54 8.53
CA GLN A 62 19.03 0.32 9.95
C GLN A 62 18.09 -0.67 10.64
N ARG A 63 16.85 -0.72 10.21
CA ARG A 63 15.86 -1.74 10.56
C ARG A 63 14.96 -2.03 9.37
N ALA A 64 14.32 -3.16 9.37
CA ALA A 64 13.27 -3.45 8.40
C ALA A 64 12.06 -2.51 8.60
N PRO A 65 11.34 -2.13 7.53
CA PRO A 65 10.06 -1.46 7.68
C PRO A 65 9.05 -2.42 8.34
N THR A 66 8.18 -1.87 9.19
CA THR A 66 7.13 -2.61 9.88
C THR A 66 5.76 -2.35 9.24
N VAL A 67 4.75 -3.13 9.61
CA VAL A 67 3.35 -2.88 9.22
C VAL A 67 2.90 -1.48 9.68
N ARG A 68 3.29 -1.06 10.88
CA ARG A 68 3.05 0.30 11.38
C ARG A 68 3.66 1.37 10.47
N ASP A 69 4.87 1.14 9.94
CA ASP A 69 5.49 2.06 8.99
C ASP A 69 4.71 2.15 7.67
N LEU A 70 4.14 1.04 7.20
CA LEU A 70 3.26 1.05 6.03
C LEU A 70 2.03 1.93 6.28
N MET A 71 1.34 1.74 7.39
CA MET A 71 0.14 2.51 7.74
C MET A 71 0.41 4.01 7.92
N ARG A 72 1.62 4.38 8.30
CA ARG A 72 2.02 5.77 8.55
C ARG A 72 2.72 6.42 7.36
N HIS A 73 2.91 5.71 6.26
CA HIS A 73 3.77 6.14 5.16
C HIS A 73 5.20 6.52 5.59
N THR A 74 5.75 5.79 6.56
CA THR A 74 7.12 5.95 7.04
C THR A 74 8.02 4.76 6.68
N SER A 75 7.58 3.87 5.81
CA SER A 75 8.34 2.70 5.38
C SER A 75 9.54 3.03 4.48
N GLY A 76 9.54 4.18 3.83
CA GLY A 76 10.50 4.57 2.79
C GLY A 76 10.09 4.15 1.37
N LEU A 77 8.96 3.45 1.18
CA LEU A 77 8.41 3.03 -0.12
C LEU A 77 7.65 4.19 -0.75
N ALA A 78 8.35 5.11 -1.38
CA ALA A 78 7.78 6.34 -1.95
C ALA A 78 7.45 6.21 -3.44
N TYR A 79 6.47 6.99 -3.92
CA TYR A 79 6.36 7.26 -5.36
C TYR A 79 7.56 8.09 -5.81
N ALA A 80 8.02 7.88 -7.04
CA ALA A 80 9.15 8.64 -7.57
C ALA A 80 8.90 10.14 -7.53
N SER A 81 7.67 10.59 -7.81
CA SER A 81 7.25 12.00 -7.74
C SER A 81 7.42 12.65 -6.36
N GLU A 82 7.43 11.85 -5.29
CA GLU A 82 7.54 12.32 -3.91
C GLU A 82 8.99 12.37 -3.40
N ILE A 83 9.97 12.04 -4.26
CA ILE A 83 11.39 12.00 -3.91
C ILE A 83 12.10 13.26 -4.39
N PRO A 84 12.58 14.13 -3.49
CA PRO A 84 13.27 15.38 -3.87
C PRO A 84 14.61 15.15 -4.58
N ASP A 85 15.39 14.15 -4.12
CA ASP A 85 16.70 13.81 -4.71
C ASP A 85 16.54 13.25 -6.12
N ALA A 86 17.18 13.89 -7.11
CA ALA A 86 16.99 13.57 -8.51
C ALA A 86 17.52 12.18 -8.90
N GLU A 87 18.65 11.75 -8.35
CA GLU A 87 19.20 10.43 -8.65
C GLU A 87 18.40 9.31 -8.00
N LEU A 88 17.98 9.52 -6.74
CA LEU A 88 17.14 8.58 -6.03
C LEU A 88 15.76 8.47 -6.71
N ARG A 89 15.21 9.60 -7.16
CA ARG A 89 13.96 9.62 -7.93
C ARG A 89 14.08 8.85 -9.23
N ALA A 90 15.18 9.02 -9.99
CA ALA A 90 15.42 8.28 -11.23
C ALA A 90 15.55 6.77 -10.98
N ALA A 91 16.21 6.36 -9.90
CA ALA A 91 16.30 4.96 -9.49
C ALA A 91 14.94 4.38 -9.06
N ALA A 92 14.15 5.13 -8.30
CA ALA A 92 12.82 4.72 -7.87
C ALA A 92 11.80 4.68 -9.03
N ALA A 93 11.96 5.51 -10.06
CA ALA A 93 11.09 5.54 -11.22
C ALA A 93 11.07 4.23 -12.02
N GLN A 94 12.10 3.40 -11.89
CA GLN A 94 12.13 2.07 -12.51
C GLN A 94 11.07 1.11 -11.91
N ALA A 95 10.63 1.38 -10.68
CA ALA A 95 9.58 0.65 -9.99
C ALA A 95 8.27 1.45 -9.90
N ASP A 96 8.11 2.51 -10.69
CA ASP A 96 6.91 3.34 -10.67
C ASP A 96 5.82 2.76 -11.59
N PHE A 97 4.93 1.99 -10.98
CA PHE A 97 3.77 1.40 -11.65
C PHE A 97 2.47 2.20 -11.44
N ALA A 98 2.54 3.42 -10.91
CA ALA A 98 1.36 4.20 -10.53
C ALA A 98 0.35 4.41 -11.68
N GLY A 99 0.80 4.35 -12.95
CA GLY A 99 -0.07 4.41 -14.13
C GLY A 99 -0.36 3.05 -14.79
N GLN A 100 0.22 1.96 -14.29
CA GLN A 100 0.15 0.63 -14.93
C GLN A 100 -0.68 -0.40 -14.14
N MET A 101 -0.98 -0.12 -12.88
CA MET A 101 -1.91 -0.95 -12.11
C MET A 101 -3.33 -0.83 -12.71
N PRO A 102 -4.11 -1.91 -12.89
CA PRO A 102 -3.99 -3.25 -12.33
C PRO A 102 -3.30 -4.31 -13.22
N TYR A 103 -2.57 -3.91 -14.25
CA TYR A 103 -2.04 -4.83 -15.28
C TYR A 103 -0.72 -5.50 -14.89
N VAL A 104 -0.15 -5.17 -13.74
CA VAL A 104 1.08 -5.76 -13.22
C VAL A 104 0.71 -6.84 -12.20
N ASP A 105 1.25 -8.05 -12.37
CA ASP A 105 1.05 -9.10 -11.36
C ASP A 105 1.79 -8.77 -10.06
N VAL A 106 1.31 -9.33 -8.95
CA VAL A 106 1.81 -9.04 -7.59
C VAL A 106 3.29 -9.35 -7.46
N GLN A 107 3.77 -10.45 -8.06
CA GLN A 107 5.18 -10.85 -7.94
C GLN A 107 6.09 -9.86 -8.66
N THR A 108 5.75 -9.51 -9.89
CA THR A 108 6.49 -8.49 -10.67
C THR A 108 6.54 -7.15 -9.94
N PHE A 109 5.42 -6.74 -9.33
CA PHE A 109 5.37 -5.51 -8.54
C PHE A 109 6.28 -5.59 -7.30
N LEU A 110 6.22 -6.67 -6.53
CA LEU A 110 7.04 -6.84 -5.33
C LEU A 110 8.53 -6.92 -5.66
N ASP A 111 8.90 -7.60 -6.75
CA ASP A 111 10.29 -7.71 -7.19
C ASP A 111 10.86 -6.36 -7.61
N ALA A 112 10.10 -5.58 -8.37
CA ALA A 112 10.51 -4.24 -8.76
C ALA A 112 10.59 -3.29 -7.56
N LEU A 113 9.63 -3.36 -6.64
CA LEU A 113 9.63 -2.55 -5.43
C LEU A 113 10.81 -2.91 -4.52
N ALA A 114 11.15 -4.20 -4.41
CA ALA A 114 12.32 -4.68 -3.65
C ALA A 114 13.66 -4.29 -4.29
N ALA A 115 13.69 -4.07 -5.59
CA ALA A 115 14.87 -3.61 -6.32
C ALA A 115 15.06 -2.08 -6.23
N ALA A 116 13.98 -1.33 -6.01
CA ALA A 116 14.04 0.12 -5.86
C ALA A 116 14.62 0.51 -4.49
N PRO A 117 15.45 1.58 -4.44
CA PRO A 117 16.00 2.05 -3.17
C PRO A 117 14.92 2.74 -2.31
N LEU A 118 15.00 2.52 -1.00
CA LEU A 118 14.17 3.24 -0.04
C LEU A 118 14.48 4.74 -0.06
N ALA A 119 13.45 5.56 -0.05
CA ALA A 119 13.53 7.02 -0.06
C ALA A 119 13.97 7.63 1.29
N ALA A 120 13.83 6.88 2.37
CA ALA A 120 14.25 7.25 3.72
C ALA A 120 14.47 5.99 4.57
N GLN A 121 15.20 6.12 5.68
CA GLN A 121 15.23 5.07 6.70
C GLN A 121 13.83 4.82 7.25
N PRO A 122 13.41 3.55 7.40
CA PRO A 122 12.11 3.23 7.96
C PRO A 122 11.86 3.89 9.31
N GLY A 123 10.71 4.54 9.45
CA GLY A 123 10.29 5.25 10.66
C GLY A 123 10.79 6.68 10.80
N THR A 124 11.66 7.18 9.90
CA THR A 124 12.31 8.49 10.09
C THR A 124 11.62 9.65 9.38
N ALA A 125 10.89 9.39 8.29
CA ALA A 125 10.25 10.44 7.51
C ALA A 125 8.97 9.93 6.84
N PHE A 126 7.97 10.80 6.77
CA PHE A 126 6.79 10.56 5.94
C PHE A 126 7.19 10.65 4.47
N ARG A 127 6.85 9.60 3.71
CA ARG A 127 7.04 9.53 2.25
C ARG A 127 5.82 8.85 1.64
N TYR A 128 4.99 9.63 0.99
CA TYR A 128 3.80 9.09 0.34
C TYR A 128 4.18 8.18 -0.82
N GLY A 129 3.50 7.03 -0.95
CA GLY A 129 3.83 6.07 -1.98
C GLY A 129 3.14 4.72 -1.78
N TYR A 130 3.86 3.65 -2.09
CA TYR A 130 3.38 2.27 -2.20
C TYR A 130 3.10 1.58 -0.86
N SER A 131 3.24 2.26 0.28
CA SER A 131 3.04 1.65 1.60
C SER A 131 1.69 0.95 1.73
N THR A 132 0.61 1.59 1.31
CA THR A 132 -0.74 1.00 1.45
C THR A 132 -1.02 -0.06 0.39
N ASP A 133 -0.37 0.01 -0.76
CA ASP A 133 -0.45 -1.06 -1.77
C ASP A 133 0.15 -2.35 -1.21
N VAL A 134 1.34 -2.26 -0.58
CA VAL A 134 1.98 -3.36 0.15
C VAL A 134 1.10 -3.86 1.31
N LEU A 135 0.50 -2.94 2.07
CA LEU A 135 -0.43 -3.31 3.15
C LEU A 135 -1.63 -4.09 2.61
N GLY A 136 -2.18 -3.69 1.46
CA GLY A 136 -3.26 -4.40 0.79
C GLY A 136 -2.87 -5.81 0.36
N MET A 137 -1.63 -6.01 -0.09
CA MET A 137 -1.11 -7.34 -0.42
C MET A 137 -0.99 -8.24 0.81
N ILE A 138 -0.58 -7.67 1.95
CA ILE A 138 -0.55 -8.40 3.23
C ILE A 138 -1.97 -8.80 3.63
N VAL A 139 -2.93 -7.89 3.55
CA VAL A 139 -4.35 -8.16 3.85
C VAL A 139 -4.87 -9.30 2.97
N ALA A 140 -4.64 -9.22 1.67
CA ALA A 140 -5.06 -10.24 0.70
C ALA A 140 -4.44 -11.62 1.00
N LYS A 141 -3.15 -11.63 1.33
CA LYS A 141 -2.40 -12.86 1.65
C LYS A 141 -2.91 -13.54 2.92
N LEU A 142 -3.17 -12.76 3.98
CA LEU A 142 -3.65 -13.30 5.25
C LEU A 142 -5.08 -13.86 5.14
N ASP A 143 -5.91 -13.24 4.30
CA ASP A 143 -7.25 -13.75 4.03
C ASP A 143 -7.29 -14.91 3.02
N GLY A 144 -6.19 -15.14 2.29
CA GLY A 144 -6.15 -16.11 1.19
C GLY A 144 -7.09 -15.73 0.02
N LEU A 145 -7.39 -14.44 -0.14
CA LEU A 145 -8.35 -13.91 -1.13
C LEU A 145 -7.71 -12.76 -1.92
N PRO A 146 -8.13 -12.52 -3.16
CA PRO A 146 -7.84 -11.24 -3.83
C PRO A 146 -8.31 -10.05 -2.99
N LEU A 147 -7.55 -8.94 -2.98
CA LEU A 147 -7.84 -7.78 -2.12
C LEU A 147 -9.28 -7.29 -2.23
N GLY A 148 -9.81 -7.21 -3.46
CA GLY A 148 -11.20 -6.79 -3.67
C GLY A 148 -12.22 -7.68 -2.94
N LEU A 149 -12.02 -8.99 -2.95
CA LEU A 149 -12.88 -9.93 -2.22
C LEU A 149 -12.67 -9.86 -0.71
N ALA A 150 -11.44 -9.69 -0.25
CA ALA A 150 -11.15 -9.50 1.17
C ALA A 150 -11.86 -8.26 1.72
N LEU A 151 -11.77 -7.12 1.02
CA LEU A 151 -12.45 -5.88 1.42
C LEU A 151 -13.97 -6.01 1.32
N LYS A 152 -14.47 -6.68 0.28
CA LYS A 152 -15.90 -6.96 0.13
C LYS A 152 -16.45 -7.71 1.34
N THR A 153 -15.83 -8.81 1.69
CA THR A 153 -16.28 -9.68 2.80
C THR A 153 -16.11 -9.02 4.16
N ARG A 154 -14.98 -8.34 4.38
CA ARG A 154 -14.68 -7.74 5.67
C ARG A 154 -15.47 -6.47 5.95
N ILE A 155 -15.73 -5.66 4.91
CA ILE A 155 -16.22 -4.29 5.08
C ILE A 155 -17.49 -4.05 4.28
N PHE A 156 -17.46 -4.20 2.96
CA PHE A 156 -18.53 -3.68 2.10
C PHE A 156 -19.86 -4.38 2.35
N GLU A 157 -19.88 -5.72 2.41
CA GLU A 157 -21.11 -6.47 2.67
C GLU A 157 -21.68 -6.18 4.06
N ARG A 158 -20.80 -6.08 5.07
CA ARG A 158 -21.23 -5.80 6.46
C ARG A 158 -21.85 -4.41 6.63
N LEU A 159 -21.44 -3.46 5.79
CA LEU A 159 -21.96 -2.08 5.81
C LEU A 159 -23.04 -1.82 4.76
N GLY A 160 -23.46 -2.84 4.00
CA GLY A 160 -24.44 -2.67 2.92
C GLY A 160 -23.92 -1.84 1.73
N MET A 161 -22.61 -1.76 1.54
CA MET A 161 -21.97 -1.01 0.45
C MET A 161 -21.89 -1.88 -0.81
N HIS A 162 -23.05 -2.23 -1.37
CA HIS A 162 -23.17 -3.23 -2.45
C HIS A 162 -22.53 -2.79 -3.77
N ASP A 163 -22.42 -1.48 -4.02
CA ASP A 163 -21.86 -0.91 -5.25
C ASP A 163 -20.38 -0.48 -5.07
N SER A 164 -19.72 -0.96 -4.01
CA SER A 164 -18.31 -0.68 -3.73
C SER A 164 -17.44 -1.88 -4.07
N GLY A 165 -16.33 -1.67 -4.79
CA GLY A 165 -15.44 -2.76 -5.18
C GLY A 165 -14.24 -2.28 -5.98
N PHE A 166 -13.48 -3.26 -6.49
CA PHE A 166 -12.42 -3.09 -7.48
C PHE A 166 -12.94 -3.67 -8.81
N GLU A 167 -12.75 -2.92 -9.88
CA GLU A 167 -13.01 -3.36 -11.26
C GLU A 167 -11.74 -3.95 -11.88
#